data_b6fcd62401d02eed49b46cbc254b56e2
#
_entry.id   b6fcd62401d02eed49b46cbc254b56e2
#
_cell.length_a   1.000
_cell.length_b   1.000
_cell.length_c   1.000
_cell.angle_alpha   90.00
_cell.angle_beta   90.00
_cell.angle_gamma   90.00
#
_symmetry.space_group_name_H-M   'P 1'
#
loop_
_entity.id
_entity.type
_entity.pdbx_description
1 polymer ?
#
loop_
_entity_poly.entity_id
_entity_poly.type
_entity_poly.pdbx_seq_one_letter_code
_entity_poly.pdbx_strand_id
1 'polypeptide(L)'
;DEIHRLSRSVEEILYPAMEDFQIDIVVGKGPSASSIRLTLPRFTLIGATTRTGMITGPLRDRFGLVARLDFYDDEELQLIVRRAASILQVDIDGHGAGEIARRSRGTPRIANRLLRRVRDFAEVRKDGTISQQTANEALVVFGVDKLGLDKVDRAVLGALCQQFNGGPVGLSTLAISVSEPTETIEDVSEPFLIQQGLLAR
;
A
#
# COMPACT_ATOMS: atom_id res chain seq x y z
N ASP A 1 5.90 -9.59 -5.48
CA ASP A 1 5.61 -8.28 -4.91
C ASP A 1 6.90 -7.54 -4.59
N GLU A 2 6.92 -6.20 -4.70
CA GLU A 2 8.10 -5.34 -4.48
C GLU A 2 9.34 -5.79 -5.28
N ILE A 3 9.14 -6.04 -6.57
CA ILE A 3 10.19 -6.58 -7.45
C ILE A 3 11.42 -5.68 -7.57
N HIS A 4 11.33 -4.40 -7.22
CA HIS A 4 12.48 -3.48 -7.15
C HIS A 4 13.51 -3.87 -6.08
N ARG A 5 13.16 -4.81 -5.16
CA ARG A 5 14.06 -5.34 -4.13
C ARG A 5 14.82 -6.58 -4.57
N LEU A 6 14.61 -7.06 -5.79
CA LEU A 6 15.39 -8.19 -6.31
C LEU A 6 16.87 -7.83 -6.37
N SER A 7 17.72 -8.75 -5.96
CA SER A 7 19.16 -8.60 -6.16
C SER A 7 19.49 -8.79 -7.64
N ARG A 8 20.54 -8.14 -8.10
CA ARG A 8 20.99 -8.25 -9.49
C ARG A 8 21.25 -9.68 -9.94
N SER A 9 21.80 -10.50 -9.05
CA SER A 9 22.03 -11.93 -9.34
C SER A 9 20.74 -12.72 -9.57
N VAL A 10 19.65 -12.36 -8.87
CA VAL A 10 18.32 -12.97 -9.09
C VAL A 10 17.69 -12.46 -10.38
N GLU A 11 17.84 -11.17 -10.70
CA GLU A 11 17.38 -10.65 -11.99
C GLU A 11 18.05 -11.36 -13.16
N GLU A 12 19.37 -11.58 -13.10
CA GLU A 12 20.15 -12.26 -14.16
C GLU A 12 19.68 -13.71 -14.37
N ILE A 13 19.22 -14.41 -13.34
CA ILE A 13 18.60 -15.73 -13.45
C ILE A 13 17.20 -15.66 -14.08
N LEU A 14 16.46 -14.58 -13.82
CA LEU A 14 15.12 -14.42 -14.36
C LEU A 14 15.11 -14.11 -15.86
N TYR A 15 16.14 -13.48 -16.40
CA TYR A 15 16.15 -13.10 -17.83
C TYR A 15 15.97 -14.30 -18.76
N PRO A 16 16.78 -15.35 -18.70
CA PRO A 16 16.56 -16.53 -19.56
C PRO A 16 15.28 -17.29 -19.20
N ALA A 17 14.82 -17.21 -17.94
CA ALA A 17 13.56 -17.81 -17.55
C ALA A 17 12.36 -17.13 -18.25
N MET A 18 12.41 -15.80 -18.39
CA MET A 18 11.34 -15.01 -19.05
C MET A 18 11.38 -15.12 -20.57
N GLU A 19 12.58 -15.21 -21.17
CA GLU A 19 12.75 -15.22 -22.64
C GLU A 19 12.63 -16.64 -23.21
N ASP A 20 13.38 -17.60 -22.64
CA ASP A 20 13.60 -18.92 -23.20
C ASP A 20 12.97 -20.05 -22.39
N PHE A 21 12.34 -19.75 -21.26
CA PHE A 21 11.83 -20.73 -20.31
C PHE A 21 12.92 -21.69 -19.80
N GLN A 22 14.11 -21.16 -19.51
CA GLN A 22 15.27 -21.92 -19.06
C GLN A 22 15.92 -21.22 -17.86
N ILE A 23 16.50 -22.01 -16.96
CA ILE A 23 17.33 -21.52 -15.85
C ILE A 23 18.65 -22.26 -15.87
N ASP A 24 19.75 -21.52 -15.80
CA ASP A 24 21.09 -22.08 -15.64
C ASP A 24 21.46 -22.10 -14.15
N ILE A 25 21.67 -23.30 -13.61
CA ILE A 25 22.08 -23.51 -12.22
C ILE A 25 23.57 -23.87 -12.20
N VAL A 26 24.36 -23.04 -11.53
CA VAL A 26 25.78 -23.30 -11.34
C VAL A 26 25.96 -24.22 -10.13
N VAL A 27 26.50 -25.41 -10.38
CA VAL A 27 26.80 -26.42 -9.36
C VAL A 27 28.31 -26.52 -9.15
N GLY A 28 28.77 -26.36 -7.93
CA GLY A 28 30.20 -26.39 -7.57
C GLY A 28 30.78 -24.99 -7.36
N LYS A 29 32.06 -24.95 -7.04
CA LYS A 29 32.82 -23.70 -6.82
C LYS A 29 34.15 -23.73 -7.59
N GLY A 30 34.61 -22.58 -8.03
CA GLY A 30 35.89 -22.41 -8.72
C GLY A 30 35.89 -22.98 -10.16
N PRO A 31 37.07 -23.31 -10.71
CA PRO A 31 37.23 -23.71 -12.12
C PRO A 31 36.52 -25.02 -12.51
N SER A 32 36.10 -25.83 -11.51
CA SER A 32 35.35 -27.06 -11.73
C SER A 32 33.82 -26.89 -11.61
N ALA A 33 33.33 -25.68 -11.49
CA ALA A 33 31.90 -25.44 -11.47
C ALA A 33 31.29 -25.80 -12.83
N SER A 34 30.20 -26.55 -12.82
CA SER A 34 29.41 -26.90 -14.02
C SER A 34 28.07 -26.19 -13.98
N SER A 35 27.59 -25.80 -15.16
CA SER A 35 26.25 -25.23 -15.31
C SER A 35 25.29 -26.31 -15.79
N ILE A 36 24.19 -26.49 -15.07
CA ILE A 36 23.09 -27.37 -15.46
C ILE A 36 21.94 -26.50 -15.94
N ARG A 37 21.52 -26.70 -17.18
CA ARG A 37 20.37 -26.01 -17.78
C ARG A 37 19.10 -26.78 -17.51
N LEU A 38 18.14 -26.12 -16.84
CA LEU A 38 16.81 -26.64 -16.58
C LEU A 38 15.79 -25.95 -17.49
N THR A 39 14.98 -26.76 -18.17
CA THR A 39 13.83 -26.24 -18.94
C THR A 39 12.64 -26.08 -18.01
N LEU A 40 12.00 -24.92 -18.07
CA LEU A 40 10.79 -24.58 -17.31
C LEU A 40 9.54 -24.82 -18.18
N PRO A 41 8.42 -25.22 -17.58
CA PRO A 41 7.14 -25.13 -18.27
C PRO A 41 6.82 -23.67 -18.58
N ARG A 42 5.98 -23.42 -19.58
CA ARG A 42 5.52 -22.06 -19.90
C ARG A 42 4.78 -21.48 -18.69
N PHE A 43 5.10 -20.25 -18.30
CA PHE A 43 4.49 -19.55 -17.18
C PHE A 43 4.27 -18.06 -17.54
N THR A 44 3.45 -17.39 -16.74
CA THR A 44 3.29 -15.94 -16.79
C THR A 44 3.91 -15.35 -15.52
N LEU A 45 4.85 -14.43 -15.70
CA LEU A 45 5.45 -13.68 -14.58
C LEU A 45 4.66 -12.38 -14.36
N ILE A 46 4.19 -12.19 -13.13
CA ILE A 46 3.53 -10.98 -12.71
C ILE A 46 4.36 -10.33 -11.61
N GLY A 47 4.84 -9.12 -11.88
CA GLY A 47 5.58 -8.30 -10.92
C GLY A 47 4.75 -7.12 -10.45
N ALA A 48 4.88 -6.75 -9.17
CA ALA A 48 4.29 -5.54 -8.61
C ALA A 48 5.36 -4.73 -7.86
N THR A 49 5.27 -3.41 -7.93
CA THR A 49 6.17 -2.50 -7.25
C THR A 49 5.51 -1.16 -6.99
N THR A 50 5.88 -0.52 -5.89
CA THR A 50 5.54 0.88 -5.59
C THR A 50 6.56 1.86 -6.20
N ARG A 51 7.74 1.38 -6.63
CA ARG A 51 8.88 2.19 -7.08
C ARG A 51 9.35 1.74 -8.47
N THR A 52 8.57 2.04 -9.51
CA THR A 52 8.89 1.66 -10.89
C THR A 52 10.24 2.19 -11.39
N GLY A 53 10.67 3.37 -10.92
CA GLY A 53 11.97 3.95 -11.27
C GLY A 53 13.17 3.18 -10.73
N MET A 54 12.98 2.29 -9.75
CA MET A 54 14.05 1.44 -9.19
C MET A 54 14.18 0.09 -9.92
N ILE A 55 13.26 -0.26 -10.81
CA ILE A 55 13.39 -1.47 -11.65
C ILE A 55 14.43 -1.20 -12.73
N THR A 56 15.37 -2.13 -12.88
CA THR A 56 16.40 -2.01 -13.93
C THR A 56 15.77 -2.01 -15.32
N GLY A 57 16.36 -1.26 -16.26
CA GLY A 57 15.91 -1.24 -17.65
C GLY A 57 15.76 -2.64 -18.23
N PRO A 58 16.80 -3.50 -18.14
CA PRO A 58 16.74 -4.86 -18.68
C PRO A 58 15.60 -5.72 -18.12
N LEU A 59 15.26 -5.59 -16.84
CA LEU A 59 14.12 -6.30 -16.24
C LEU A 59 12.79 -5.74 -16.72
N ARG A 60 12.66 -4.41 -16.74
CA ARG A 60 11.43 -3.75 -17.18
C ARG A 60 11.08 -4.05 -18.63
N ASP A 61 12.09 -4.05 -19.51
CA ASP A 61 11.91 -4.26 -20.95
C ASP A 61 11.45 -5.69 -21.30
N ARG A 62 11.61 -6.64 -20.37
CA ARG A 62 11.14 -8.03 -20.50
C ARG A 62 9.70 -8.25 -20.10
N PHE A 63 9.07 -7.28 -19.43
CA PHE A 63 7.63 -7.32 -19.19
C PHE A 63 6.88 -6.81 -20.43
N GLY A 64 5.99 -7.65 -20.97
CA GLY A 64 5.20 -7.29 -22.15
C GLY A 64 4.08 -6.28 -21.87
N LEU A 65 3.71 -6.08 -20.61
CA LEU A 65 2.69 -5.13 -20.18
C LEU A 65 3.12 -4.45 -18.89
N VAL A 66 3.05 -3.12 -18.87
CA VAL A 66 3.20 -2.32 -17.66
C VAL A 66 1.88 -1.60 -17.41
N ALA A 67 1.21 -1.94 -16.31
CA ALA A 67 -0.03 -1.32 -15.90
C ALA A 67 0.18 -0.50 -14.62
N ARG A 68 -0.46 0.65 -14.55
CA ARG A 68 -0.55 1.46 -13.34
C ARG A 68 -1.88 1.18 -12.67
N LEU A 69 -1.84 0.94 -11.37
CA LEU A 69 -3.03 0.83 -10.53
C LEU A 69 -3.24 2.17 -9.83
N ASP A 70 -4.36 2.81 -10.13
CA ASP A 70 -4.75 4.06 -9.48
C ASP A 70 -5.50 3.77 -8.18
N PHE A 71 -5.73 4.83 -7.39
CA PHE A 71 -6.56 4.73 -6.19
C PHE A 71 -8.01 4.47 -6.56
N TYR A 72 -8.70 3.71 -5.73
CA TYR A 72 -10.14 3.50 -5.84
C TYR A 72 -10.89 4.75 -5.38
N ASP A 73 -12.02 5.00 -6.01
CA ASP A 73 -12.98 6.00 -5.52
C ASP A 73 -13.80 5.50 -4.31
N ASP A 74 -14.57 6.39 -3.72
CA ASP A 74 -15.36 6.07 -2.53
C ASP A 74 -16.46 5.03 -2.81
N GLU A 75 -17.05 5.05 -4.01
CA GLU A 75 -18.11 4.11 -4.41
C GLU A 75 -17.55 2.71 -4.61
N GLU A 76 -16.43 2.59 -5.29
CA GLU A 76 -15.70 1.34 -5.49
C GLU A 76 -15.24 0.75 -4.15
N LEU A 77 -14.68 1.57 -3.26
CA LEU A 77 -14.29 1.14 -1.92
C LEU A 77 -15.49 0.72 -1.07
N GLN A 78 -16.62 1.40 -1.20
CA GLN A 78 -17.85 1.00 -0.51
C GLN A 78 -18.32 -0.39 -0.95
N LEU A 79 -18.24 -0.71 -2.24
CA LEU A 79 -18.53 -2.05 -2.74
C LEU A 79 -17.58 -3.11 -2.15
N ILE A 80 -16.29 -2.79 -2.09
CA ILE A 80 -15.26 -3.66 -1.49
C ILE A 80 -15.55 -3.89 -0.01
N VAL A 81 -15.87 -2.84 0.75
CA VAL A 81 -16.23 -2.93 2.17
C VAL A 81 -17.45 -3.81 2.38
N ARG A 82 -18.53 -3.62 1.60
CA ARG A 82 -19.74 -4.43 1.70
C ARG A 82 -19.48 -5.91 1.39
N ARG A 83 -18.71 -6.19 0.34
CA ARG A 83 -18.28 -7.56 0.01
C ARG A 83 -17.46 -8.17 1.15
N ALA A 84 -16.50 -7.44 1.69
CA ALA A 84 -15.68 -7.92 2.79
C ALA A 84 -16.49 -8.15 4.06
N ALA A 85 -17.45 -7.29 4.38
CA ALA A 85 -18.38 -7.45 5.49
C ALA A 85 -19.23 -8.73 5.34
N SER A 86 -19.74 -9.01 4.15
CA SER A 86 -20.46 -10.26 3.87
C SER A 86 -19.59 -11.50 4.11
N ILE A 87 -18.32 -11.49 3.67
CA ILE A 87 -17.37 -12.60 3.91
C ILE A 87 -17.08 -12.77 5.40
N LEU A 88 -17.00 -11.67 6.15
CA LEU A 88 -16.76 -11.66 7.59
C LEU A 88 -18.03 -11.91 8.41
N GLN A 89 -19.19 -12.04 7.76
CA GLN A 89 -20.51 -12.21 8.39
C GLN A 89 -20.85 -11.05 9.35
N VAL A 90 -20.50 -9.83 8.95
CA VAL A 90 -20.75 -8.59 9.70
C VAL A 90 -21.95 -7.87 9.09
N ASP A 91 -22.91 -7.50 9.90
CA ASP A 91 -24.03 -6.67 9.48
C ASP A 91 -23.60 -5.20 9.36
N ILE A 92 -23.72 -4.65 8.16
CA ILE A 92 -23.31 -3.27 7.84
C ILE A 92 -24.31 -2.62 6.91
N ASP A 93 -24.75 -1.41 7.25
CA ASP A 93 -25.60 -0.62 6.36
C ASP A 93 -24.78 0.13 5.28
N GLY A 94 -25.47 0.68 4.27
CA GLY A 94 -24.83 1.41 3.20
C GLY A 94 -24.08 2.68 3.66
N HIS A 95 -24.58 3.35 4.68
CA HIS A 95 -23.97 4.56 5.23
C HIS A 95 -22.72 4.23 6.08
N GLY A 96 -22.76 3.15 6.84
CA GLY A 96 -21.59 2.65 7.57
C GLY A 96 -20.47 2.21 6.64
N ALA A 97 -20.81 1.49 5.57
CA ALA A 97 -19.85 1.11 4.55
C ALA A 97 -19.24 2.34 3.84
N GLY A 98 -20.05 3.34 3.50
CA GLY A 98 -19.59 4.60 2.91
C GLY A 98 -18.68 5.41 3.86
N GLU A 99 -18.96 5.39 5.17
CA GLU A 99 -18.11 6.07 6.16
C GLU A 99 -16.72 5.45 6.26
N ILE A 100 -16.64 4.11 6.21
CA ILE A 100 -15.35 3.40 6.17
C ILE A 100 -14.63 3.68 4.85
N ALA A 101 -15.34 3.63 3.72
CA ALA A 101 -14.78 3.85 2.38
C ALA A 101 -14.11 5.22 2.27
N ARG A 102 -14.82 6.31 2.62
CA ARG A 102 -14.28 7.69 2.55
C ARG A 102 -12.99 7.89 3.35
N ARG A 103 -12.81 7.16 4.46
CA ARG A 103 -11.61 7.28 5.30
C ARG A 103 -10.52 6.25 4.96
N SER A 104 -10.70 5.51 3.86
CA SER A 104 -9.80 4.42 3.44
C SER A 104 -8.70 4.85 2.47
N ARG A 105 -8.56 6.13 2.21
CA ARG A 105 -7.45 6.69 1.41
C ARG A 105 -7.33 6.07 0.01
N GLY A 106 -8.44 5.76 -0.65
CA GLY A 106 -8.42 5.11 -1.96
C GLY A 106 -7.85 3.68 -1.99
N THR A 107 -7.66 3.03 -0.83
CA THR A 107 -6.89 1.79 -0.72
C THR A 107 -7.70 0.64 -0.11
N PRO A 108 -7.96 -0.46 -0.85
CA PRO A 108 -8.69 -1.63 -0.33
C PRO A 108 -8.07 -2.27 0.92
N ARG A 109 -6.74 -2.27 1.03
CA ARG A 109 -6.03 -2.77 2.22
C ARG A 109 -6.41 -1.98 3.47
N ILE A 110 -6.48 -0.65 3.36
CA ILE A 110 -6.88 0.23 4.47
C ILE A 110 -8.36 0.02 4.77
N ALA A 111 -9.23 -0.02 3.77
CA ALA A 111 -10.66 -0.26 3.92
C ALA A 111 -10.94 -1.56 4.69
N ASN A 112 -10.31 -2.66 4.31
CA ASN A 112 -10.44 -3.93 5.00
C ASN A 112 -9.89 -3.90 6.44
N ARG A 113 -8.82 -3.17 6.68
CA ARG A 113 -8.26 -2.98 8.02
C ARG A 113 -9.19 -2.17 8.91
N LEU A 114 -9.76 -1.09 8.39
CA LEU A 114 -10.71 -0.26 9.11
C LEU A 114 -12.01 -1.03 9.39
N LEU A 115 -12.54 -1.77 8.40
CA LEU A 115 -13.72 -2.61 8.58
C LEU A 115 -13.56 -3.60 9.74
N ARG A 116 -12.42 -4.30 9.83
CA ARG A 116 -12.18 -5.24 10.92
C ARG A 116 -12.18 -4.56 12.29
N ARG A 117 -11.55 -3.39 12.39
CA ARG A 117 -11.50 -2.61 13.65
C ARG A 117 -12.88 -2.09 14.03
N VAL A 118 -13.65 -1.60 13.05
CA VAL A 118 -15.02 -1.12 13.28
C VAL A 118 -15.93 -2.27 13.70
N ARG A 119 -15.77 -3.46 13.10
CA ARG A 119 -16.46 -4.68 13.54
C ARG A 119 -16.16 -4.98 15.00
N ASP A 120 -14.88 -5.08 15.37
CA ASP A 120 -14.48 -5.39 16.74
C ASP A 120 -15.04 -4.37 17.75
N PHE A 121 -15.09 -3.11 17.36
CA PHE A 121 -15.74 -2.05 18.17
C PHE A 121 -17.27 -2.27 18.29
N ALA A 122 -17.94 -2.59 17.17
CA ALA A 122 -19.37 -2.82 17.15
C ALA A 122 -19.77 -4.05 18.01
N GLU A 123 -19.01 -5.14 17.92
CA GLU A 123 -19.22 -6.35 18.72
C GLU A 123 -19.06 -6.09 20.22
N VAL A 124 -18.11 -5.25 20.63
CA VAL A 124 -17.80 -5.01 22.05
C VAL A 124 -18.70 -3.92 22.67
N ARG A 125 -19.04 -2.89 21.90
CA ARG A 125 -19.68 -1.68 22.44
C ARG A 125 -21.09 -1.41 21.96
N LYS A 126 -21.57 -2.18 20.99
CA LYS A 126 -22.86 -2.02 20.32
C LYS A 126 -23.53 -3.39 20.14
N ASP A 127 -24.51 -3.44 19.29
CA ASP A 127 -25.31 -4.65 18.95
C ASP A 127 -24.69 -5.52 17.86
N GLY A 128 -23.43 -5.24 17.45
CA GLY A 128 -22.74 -5.94 16.36
C GLY A 128 -23.03 -5.38 14.97
N THR A 129 -23.98 -4.44 14.83
CA THR A 129 -24.33 -3.82 13.55
C THR A 129 -23.50 -2.56 13.31
N ILE A 130 -22.98 -2.42 12.09
CA ILE A 130 -22.20 -1.25 11.69
C ILE A 130 -23.10 -0.25 10.95
N SER A 131 -23.65 0.69 11.69
CA SER A 131 -24.28 1.89 11.13
C SER A 131 -23.27 3.00 10.87
N GLN A 132 -23.67 4.08 10.19
CA GLN A 132 -22.85 5.27 10.02
C GLN A 132 -22.34 5.81 11.37
N GLN A 133 -23.20 5.85 12.37
CA GLN A 133 -22.83 6.35 13.69
C GLN A 133 -21.80 5.42 14.35
N THR A 134 -22.01 4.11 14.32
CA THR A 134 -21.09 3.11 14.85
C THR A 134 -19.72 3.19 14.18
N ALA A 135 -19.70 3.31 12.83
CA ALA A 135 -18.47 3.48 12.07
C ALA A 135 -17.74 4.76 12.46
N ASN A 136 -18.44 5.88 12.56
CA ASN A 136 -17.86 7.16 12.92
C ASN A 136 -17.26 7.16 14.34
N GLU A 137 -17.99 6.65 15.33
CA GLU A 137 -17.52 6.52 16.71
C GLU A 137 -16.26 5.65 16.79
N ALA A 138 -16.28 4.49 16.12
CA ALA A 138 -15.13 3.59 16.07
C ALA A 138 -13.89 4.25 15.44
N LEU A 139 -14.06 4.90 14.30
CA LEU A 139 -12.95 5.55 13.58
C LEU A 139 -12.32 6.68 14.38
N VAL A 140 -13.13 7.45 15.13
CA VAL A 140 -12.63 8.45 16.09
C VAL A 140 -11.78 7.81 17.18
N VAL A 141 -12.24 6.70 17.77
CA VAL A 141 -11.47 5.95 18.79
C VAL A 141 -10.14 5.45 18.22
N PHE A 142 -10.13 5.03 16.94
CA PHE A 142 -8.90 4.59 16.26
C PHE A 142 -8.04 5.75 15.71
N GLY A 143 -8.42 7.00 16.01
CA GLY A 143 -7.64 8.18 15.65
C GLY A 143 -7.69 8.55 14.17
N VAL A 144 -8.68 8.05 13.42
CA VAL A 144 -8.91 8.39 12.00
C VAL A 144 -9.99 9.46 11.94
N ASP A 145 -9.65 10.64 11.43
CA ASP A 145 -10.59 11.74 11.33
C ASP A 145 -11.51 11.67 10.09
N LYS A 146 -12.31 12.71 9.87
CA LYS A 146 -13.29 12.75 8.77
C LYS A 146 -12.65 12.74 7.37
N LEU A 147 -11.41 13.19 7.24
CA LEU A 147 -10.64 13.18 6.00
C LEU A 147 -9.81 11.89 5.82
N GLY A 148 -9.85 10.99 6.80
CA GLY A 148 -9.01 9.80 6.79
C GLY A 148 -7.58 10.04 7.29
N LEU A 149 -7.31 11.23 7.89
CA LEU A 149 -6.01 11.53 8.47
C LEU A 149 -5.83 10.76 9.78
N ASP A 150 -4.67 10.15 9.95
CA ASP A 150 -4.27 9.52 11.20
C ASP A 150 -3.42 10.46 12.08
N LYS A 151 -2.86 9.92 13.15
CA LYS A 151 -2.05 10.68 14.08
C LYS A 151 -0.79 11.25 13.41
N VAL A 152 -0.16 10.47 12.53
CA VAL A 152 1.10 10.86 11.86
C VAL A 152 0.82 11.97 10.86
N ASP A 153 -0.23 11.85 10.05
CA ASP A 153 -0.61 12.90 9.08
C ASP A 153 -0.90 14.23 9.76
N ARG A 154 -1.65 14.19 10.86
CA ARG A 154 -1.93 15.40 11.63
C ARG A 154 -0.68 16.00 12.29
N ALA A 155 0.27 15.15 12.73
CA ALA A 155 1.55 15.63 13.25
C ALA A 155 2.38 16.31 12.14
N VAL A 156 2.43 15.72 10.96
CA VAL A 156 3.10 16.28 9.77
C VAL A 156 2.50 17.64 9.42
N LEU A 157 1.17 17.73 9.25
CA LEU A 157 0.50 19.00 8.95
C LEU A 157 0.68 20.04 10.07
N GLY A 158 0.60 19.59 11.32
CA GLY A 158 0.81 20.44 12.49
C GLY A 158 2.23 21.02 12.53
N ALA A 159 3.25 20.20 12.27
CA ALA A 159 4.63 20.65 12.18
C ALA A 159 4.84 21.65 11.04
N LEU A 160 4.30 21.34 9.85
CA LEU A 160 4.37 22.24 8.71
C LEU A 160 3.76 23.61 9.01
N CYS A 161 2.56 23.66 9.59
CA CYS A 161 1.88 24.92 9.88
C CYS A 161 2.49 25.68 11.04
N GLN A 162 2.87 24.99 12.15
CA GLN A 162 3.24 25.65 13.39
C GLN A 162 4.74 25.90 13.53
N GLN A 163 5.57 25.00 12.99
CA GLN A 163 7.04 25.08 13.13
C GLN A 163 7.71 25.64 11.89
N PHE A 164 7.15 25.39 10.70
CA PHE A 164 7.75 25.73 9.42
C PHE A 164 6.94 26.77 8.61
N ASN A 165 5.95 27.42 9.21
CA ASN A 165 5.12 28.48 8.57
C ASN A 165 4.54 28.09 7.18
N GLY A 166 4.16 26.83 7.01
CA GLY A 166 3.63 26.29 5.75
C GLY A 166 4.71 25.74 4.79
N GLY A 167 5.95 25.73 5.19
CA GLY A 167 7.08 25.24 4.38
C GLY A 167 7.75 26.33 3.51
N PRO A 168 8.67 25.94 2.62
CA PRO A 168 9.16 24.59 2.37
C PRO A 168 10.08 24.05 3.49
N VAL A 169 10.07 22.72 3.68
CA VAL A 169 10.93 22.03 4.64
C VAL A 169 11.48 20.73 4.03
N GLY A 170 12.72 20.39 4.33
CA GLY A 170 13.29 19.12 3.90
C GLY A 170 12.64 17.92 4.59
N LEU A 171 12.43 16.83 3.85
CA LEU A 171 11.76 15.62 4.34
C LEU A 171 12.41 15.05 5.62
N SER A 172 13.75 15.02 5.69
CA SER A 172 14.47 14.54 6.89
C SER A 172 14.26 15.43 8.11
N THR A 173 14.18 16.75 7.92
CA THR A 173 13.88 17.70 9.01
C THR A 173 12.46 17.52 9.51
N LEU A 174 11.50 17.34 8.60
CA LEU A 174 10.11 17.09 8.93
C LEU A 174 9.97 15.75 9.69
N ALA A 175 10.64 14.69 9.23
CA ALA A 175 10.65 13.38 9.87
C ALA A 175 11.12 13.44 11.34
N ILE A 176 12.24 14.15 11.57
CA ILE A 176 12.76 14.37 12.94
C ILE A 176 11.74 15.14 13.78
N SER A 177 11.11 16.20 13.24
CA SER A 177 10.18 17.04 13.99
C SER A 177 8.92 16.29 14.45
N VAL A 178 8.50 15.26 13.72
CA VAL A 178 7.34 14.43 14.06
C VAL A 178 7.72 13.08 14.70
N SER A 179 9.02 12.82 14.87
CA SER A 179 9.58 11.58 15.46
C SER A 179 9.16 10.32 14.68
N GLU A 180 9.13 10.43 13.35
CA GLU A 180 8.80 9.32 12.44
C GLU A 180 9.98 9.05 11.49
N PRO A 181 10.15 7.80 11.00
CA PRO A 181 11.11 7.51 9.95
C PRO A 181 10.79 8.28 8.66
N THR A 182 11.83 8.75 7.97
CA THR A 182 11.68 9.45 6.68
C THR A 182 10.87 8.63 5.67
N GLU A 183 11.14 7.33 5.59
CA GLU A 183 10.43 6.39 4.71
C GLU A 183 8.93 6.30 5.02
N THR A 184 8.53 6.39 6.29
CA THR A 184 7.11 6.39 6.69
C THR A 184 6.40 7.62 6.14
N ILE A 185 7.03 8.78 6.20
CA ILE A 185 6.44 10.00 5.66
C ILE A 185 6.40 9.96 4.14
N GLU A 186 7.50 9.58 3.49
CA GLU A 186 7.63 9.53 2.03
C GLU A 186 6.69 8.49 1.39
N ASP A 187 6.58 7.31 1.97
CA ASP A 187 5.83 6.20 1.37
C ASP A 187 4.36 6.14 1.80
N VAL A 188 3.98 6.77 2.93
CA VAL A 188 2.63 6.63 3.49
C VAL A 188 1.89 7.96 3.62
N SER A 189 2.47 8.94 4.32
CA SER A 189 1.76 10.19 4.61
C SER A 189 1.79 11.18 3.45
N GLU A 190 2.96 11.43 2.87
CA GLU A 190 3.13 12.42 1.79
C GLU A 190 2.24 12.14 0.58
N PRO A 191 2.18 10.92 0.01
CA PRO A 191 1.33 10.65 -1.15
C PRO A 191 -0.14 10.90 -0.87
N PHE A 192 -0.62 10.55 0.31
CA PHE A 192 -2.00 10.77 0.70
C PHE A 192 -2.31 12.25 0.92
N LEU A 193 -1.43 12.99 1.60
CA LEU A 193 -1.60 14.41 1.84
C LEU A 193 -1.56 15.24 0.54
N ILE A 194 -0.72 14.83 -0.42
CA ILE A 194 -0.69 15.43 -1.76
C ILE A 194 -1.99 15.14 -2.52
N GLN A 195 -2.48 13.89 -2.47
CA GLN A 195 -3.76 13.52 -3.10
C GLN A 195 -4.92 14.32 -2.54
N GLN A 196 -4.92 14.62 -1.24
CA GLN A 196 -5.92 15.45 -0.58
C GLN A 196 -5.73 16.97 -0.82
N GLY A 197 -4.68 17.37 -1.54
CA GLY A 197 -4.36 18.78 -1.76
C GLY A 197 -3.91 19.54 -0.51
N LEU A 198 -3.53 18.81 0.55
CA LEU A 198 -3.06 19.37 1.83
C LEU A 198 -1.55 19.61 1.86
N LEU A 199 -0.84 19.02 0.92
CA LEU A 199 0.62 19.12 0.77
C LEU A 199 0.97 19.31 -0.72
N ALA A 200 2.00 20.10 -1.00
CA ALA A 200 2.64 20.20 -2.31
C ALA A 200 4.12 19.83 -2.18
N ARG A 201 4.68 19.21 -3.23
CA ARG A 201 6.10 18.84 -3.29
C ARG A 201 6.92 19.86 -4.09
#